data_084f1e3933f77612f1ec1d4ff9260a51
#
_entry.id   084f1e3933f77612f1ec1d4ff9260a51
#
_cell.length_a   1.000
_cell.length_b   1.000
_cell.length_c   1.000
_cell.angle_alpha   90.00
_cell.angle_beta   90.00
_cell.angle_gamma   90.00
#
_symmetry.space_group_name_H-M   'P 1'
#
loop_
_entity.id
_entity.type
_entity.pdbx_description
1 polymer ?
#
loop_
_entity_poly.entity_id
_entity_poly.type
_entity_poly.pdbx_seq_one_letter_code
_entity_poly.pdbx_strand_id
1 'polypeptide(L)'
;MSDREQISHDDGLALEEATPKVKRPPLYKVIILNDDYTPMEFVVQVLETFFNMDREKATRVMLHVHTRGVGVCGVFTKDIAETKVSQVNDYSRSNQHPLMCTMEET
;
A
#
# COMPACT_ATOMS: atom_id res chain seq x y z
N MET A 1 -14.93 -26.42 -21.76
CA MET A 1 -15.40 -26.63 -21.56
C MET A 1 -15.41 -27.11 -21.27
N SER A 2 -14.63 -26.79 -21.35
CA SER A 2 -14.70 -27.06 -20.99
C SER A 2 -14.25 -27.24 -20.82
N ASP A 3 -13.64 -26.93 -21.04
CA ASP A 3 -13.44 -27.16 -20.82
C ASP A 3 -13.03 -27.20 -20.67
N ARG A 4 -12.67 -26.93 -20.76
CA ARG A 4 -12.60 -27.03 -20.64
C ARG A 4 -12.22 -27.28 -20.31
N GLU A 5 -11.50 -27.07 -20.45
CA GLU A 5 -11.46 -27.34 -20.13
C GLU A 5 -11.03 -27.91 -19.87
N GLN A 6 -10.64 -28.07 -20.12
CA GLN A 6 -10.52 -28.58 -19.88
C GLN A 6 -9.90 -29.03 -19.79
N ILE A 7 -9.40 -29.05 -20.15
CA ILE A 7 -9.09 -29.46 -20.09
C ILE A 7 -8.47 -30.07 -19.92
N SER A 8 -7.86 -30.00 -20.11
CA SER A 8 -7.64 -30.38 -19.95
C SER A 8 -7.14 -31.06 -19.74
N HIS A 9 -6.56 -31.20 -19.93
CA HIS A 9 -6.50 -31.75 -19.68
C HIS A 9 -5.91 -32.24 -19.66
N ASP A 10 -5.46 -32.07 -19.95
CA ASP A 10 -5.13 -32.37 -19.94
C ASP A 10 -4.49 -32.62 -19.97
N ASP A 11 -4.29 -32.60 -20.27
CA ASP A 11 -3.91 -32.45 -20.27
C ASP A 11 -3.34 -32.27 -19.92
N GLY A 12 -3.17 -32.19 -19.87
CA GLY A 12 -3.01 -31.53 -19.43
C GLY A 12 -2.49 -31.21 -19.05
N LEU A 13 -2.35 -31.16 -18.98
CA LEU A 13 -2.18 -30.43 -18.67
C LEU A 13 -1.79 -29.98 -18.31
N ALA A 14 -1.73 -30.05 -18.45
CA ALA A 14 -1.53 -29.19 -18.25
C ALA A 14 -1.40 -28.67 -17.97
N LEU A 15 -1.36 -28.64 -17.90
CA LEU A 15 -1.32 -27.73 -17.69
C LEU A 15 -1.01 -27.33 -17.18
N GLU A 16 -0.81 -27.27 -16.97
CA GLU A 16 -0.48 -26.61 -16.51
C GLU A 16 -0.08 -26.10 -16.13
N GLU A 17 0.03 -26.23 -16.12
CA GLU A 17 0.53 -25.55 -15.86
C GLU A 17 0.78 -24.93 -15.75
N ALA A 18 0.63 -24.79 -16.10
CA ALA A 18 1.17 -24.02 -16.17
C ALA A 18 1.29 -23.40 -15.86
N THR A 19 1.26 -23.22 -15.81
CA THR A 19 1.58 -22.46 -15.62
C THR A 19 1.88 -21.72 -15.42
N PRO A 20 1.59 -21.52 -15.37
CA PRO A 20 1.88 -20.58 -15.17
C PRO A 20 2.81 -19.92 -14.95
N LYS A 21 2.91 -19.62 -15.40
CA LYS A 21 4.07 -18.93 -15.54
C LYS A 21 3.92 -17.49 -15.60
N VAL A 22 2.74 -17.00 -15.60
CA VAL A 22 2.45 -15.58 -15.47
C VAL A 22 2.64 -15.23 -14.01
N LYS A 23 3.66 -14.45 -13.75
CA LYS A 23 3.91 -13.98 -12.41
C LYS A 23 3.23 -12.66 -12.21
N ARG A 24 2.64 -12.48 -11.06
CA ARG A 24 2.10 -11.19 -10.69
C ARG A 24 3.23 -10.25 -10.33
N PRO A 25 3.14 -8.98 -10.70
CA PRO A 25 4.12 -8.02 -10.22
C PRO A 25 4.11 -7.99 -8.69
N PRO A 26 5.25 -7.77 -8.05
CA PRO A 26 5.26 -7.63 -6.60
C PRO A 26 4.45 -6.43 -6.16
N LEU A 27 3.88 -6.52 -4.98
CA LEU A 27 3.15 -5.43 -4.35
C LEU A 27 3.99 -4.81 -3.26
N TYR A 28 3.69 -3.56 -2.96
CA TYR A 28 4.45 -2.78 -1.99
C TYR A 28 3.51 -2.16 -0.98
N LYS A 29 3.87 -2.28 0.29
CA LYS A 29 3.18 -1.57 1.37
C LYS A 29 3.73 -0.16 1.42
N VAL A 30 2.85 0.82 1.47
CA VAL A 30 3.22 2.19 1.76
C VAL A 30 2.99 2.41 3.24
N ILE A 31 4.01 2.84 3.94
CA ILE A 31 3.97 2.98 5.39
C ILE A 31 4.39 4.39 5.80
N ILE A 32 3.85 4.86 6.92
CA ILE A 32 4.28 6.11 7.53
C ILE A 32 4.89 5.82 8.89
N LEU A 33 5.84 6.64 9.26
CA LEU A 33 6.62 6.48 10.48
C LEU A 33 6.23 7.56 11.47
N ASN A 34 6.12 7.16 12.73
CA ASN A 34 5.83 8.11 13.79
C ASN A 34 7.03 9.03 14.03
N ASP A 35 6.75 10.27 14.39
CA ASP A 35 7.73 11.21 14.87
C ASP A 35 7.07 12.07 15.95
N ASP A 36 7.88 12.82 16.68
CA ASP A 36 7.42 13.57 17.85
C ASP A 36 6.91 14.96 17.50
N TYR A 37 7.00 15.37 16.25
CA TYR A 37 6.76 16.78 15.90
C TYR A 37 5.55 16.96 14.97
N THR A 38 5.21 15.97 14.17
CA THR A 38 4.08 16.08 13.24
C THR A 38 2.77 16.02 14.02
N PRO A 39 1.87 17.01 13.87
CA PRO A 39 0.59 16.97 14.58
C PRO A 39 -0.24 15.77 14.14
N MET A 40 -0.97 15.19 15.08
CA MET A 40 -1.86 14.04 14.79
C MET A 40 -2.88 14.39 13.73
N GLU A 41 -3.42 15.62 13.78
CA GLU A 41 -4.40 16.05 12.80
C GLU A 41 -3.82 16.08 11.38
N PHE A 42 -2.55 16.43 11.24
CA PHE A 42 -1.89 16.41 9.94
C PHE A 42 -1.79 14.97 9.40
N VAL A 43 -1.46 14.02 10.27
CA VAL A 43 -1.39 12.60 9.87
C VAL A 43 -2.76 12.13 9.38
N VAL A 44 -3.84 12.47 10.12
CA VAL A 44 -5.20 12.12 9.70
C VAL A 44 -5.51 12.72 8.34
N GLN A 45 -5.14 13.99 8.14
CA GLN A 45 -5.37 14.69 6.88
C GLN A 45 -4.66 14.01 5.71
N VAL A 46 -3.42 13.60 5.91
CA VAL A 46 -2.64 12.87 4.90
C VAL A 46 -3.34 11.56 4.52
N LEU A 47 -3.81 10.82 5.51
CA LEU A 47 -4.47 9.54 5.27
C LEU A 47 -5.79 9.73 4.52
N GLU A 48 -6.53 10.78 4.84
CA GLU A 48 -7.76 11.10 4.12
C GLU A 48 -7.47 11.53 2.69
N THR A 49 -6.48 12.38 2.49
CA THR A 49 -6.22 13.01 1.21
C THR A 49 -5.57 12.07 0.21
N PHE A 50 -4.56 11.31 0.65
CA PHE A 50 -3.74 10.52 -0.28
C PHE A 50 -4.10 9.05 -0.30
N PHE A 51 -4.81 8.54 0.71
CA PHE A 51 -5.13 7.12 0.81
C PHE A 51 -6.62 6.86 0.85
N ASN A 52 -7.42 7.88 0.60
CA ASN A 52 -8.87 7.76 0.43
C ASN A 52 -9.54 7.10 1.64
N MET A 53 -9.04 7.34 2.82
CA MET A 53 -9.64 6.83 4.04
C MET A 53 -10.71 7.81 4.52
N ASP A 54 -11.79 7.29 5.12
CA ASP A 54 -12.69 8.16 5.84
C ASP A 54 -12.04 8.56 7.17
N ARG A 55 -12.65 9.52 7.84
CA ARG A 55 -12.04 10.10 9.04
C ARG A 55 -11.87 9.06 10.15
N GLU A 56 -12.83 8.18 10.30
CA GLU A 56 -12.77 7.16 11.33
C GLU A 56 -11.60 6.23 11.12
N LYS A 57 -11.45 5.74 9.90
CA LYS A 57 -10.33 4.84 9.58
C LYS A 57 -9.00 5.57 9.69
N ALA A 58 -8.95 6.81 9.17
CA ALA A 58 -7.71 7.60 9.23
C ALA A 58 -7.28 7.82 10.69
N THR A 59 -8.23 8.08 11.57
CA THR A 59 -7.94 8.27 12.99
C THR A 59 -7.41 6.99 13.62
N ARG A 60 -7.99 5.83 13.28
CA ARG A 60 -7.51 4.55 13.80
C ARG A 60 -6.08 4.27 13.34
N VAL A 61 -5.79 4.53 12.06
CA VAL A 61 -4.45 4.30 11.53
C VAL A 61 -3.46 5.26 12.19
N MET A 62 -3.85 6.53 12.36
CA MET A 62 -3.00 7.52 13.02
C MET A 62 -2.66 7.07 14.44
N LEU A 63 -3.64 6.59 15.21
CA LEU A 63 -3.39 6.12 16.56
C LEU A 63 -2.49 4.90 16.58
N HIS A 64 -2.64 4.02 15.60
CA HIS A 64 -1.78 2.86 15.45
C HIS A 64 -0.32 3.29 15.20
N VAL A 65 -0.12 4.27 14.32
CA VAL A 65 1.21 4.81 14.05
C VAL A 65 1.79 5.40 15.33
N HIS A 66 0.98 6.16 16.05
CA HIS A 66 1.43 6.83 17.27
C HIS A 66 1.87 5.81 18.34
N THR A 67 1.14 4.71 18.48
CA THR A 67 1.43 3.73 19.53
C THR A 67 2.44 2.67 19.12
N ARG A 68 2.50 2.31 17.82
CA ARG A 68 3.38 1.25 17.34
C ARG A 68 4.60 1.75 16.60
N GLY A 69 4.63 3.04 16.27
CA GLY A 69 5.77 3.65 15.59
C GLY A 69 5.69 3.62 14.08
N VAL A 70 4.81 2.80 13.52
CA VAL A 70 4.70 2.63 12.07
C VAL A 70 3.27 2.18 11.75
N GLY A 71 2.76 2.56 10.59
CA GLY A 71 1.45 2.11 10.14
C GLY A 71 1.40 1.96 8.63
N VAL A 72 0.64 0.96 8.19
CA VAL A 72 0.45 0.68 6.76
C VAL A 72 -0.71 1.53 6.25
N CYS A 73 -0.45 2.30 5.19
CA CYS A 73 -1.46 3.16 4.58
C CYS A 73 -2.20 2.44 3.45
N GLY A 74 -1.53 1.48 2.81
CA GLY A 74 -2.13 0.71 1.72
C GLY A 74 -1.09 -0.16 1.04
N VAL A 75 -1.56 -1.00 0.12
CA VAL A 75 -0.70 -1.91 -0.64
C VAL A 75 -0.98 -1.65 -2.11
N PHE A 76 0.07 -1.43 -2.89
CA PHE A 76 -0.05 -0.98 -4.27
C PHE A 76 1.01 -1.63 -5.14
N THR A 77 0.84 -1.52 -6.47
CA THR A 77 1.93 -1.83 -7.39
C THR A 77 3.07 -0.83 -7.17
N LYS A 78 4.24 -1.16 -7.67
CA LYS A 78 5.43 -0.35 -7.43
C LYS A 78 5.27 1.10 -7.85
N ASP A 79 4.75 1.32 -9.07
CA ASP A 79 4.62 2.67 -9.60
C ASP A 79 3.68 3.53 -8.75
N ILE A 80 2.56 2.95 -8.35
CA ILE A 80 1.58 3.66 -7.52
C ILE A 80 2.17 3.93 -6.14
N ALA A 81 2.86 2.94 -5.57
CA ALA A 81 3.48 3.11 -4.26
C ALA A 81 4.50 4.24 -4.28
N GLU A 82 5.35 4.28 -5.31
CA GLU A 82 6.34 5.35 -5.46
C GLU A 82 5.69 6.73 -5.54
N THR A 83 4.60 6.82 -6.29
CA THR A 83 3.85 8.08 -6.40
C THR A 83 3.28 8.51 -5.06
N LYS A 84 2.69 7.56 -4.32
CA LYS A 84 2.12 7.86 -3.00
C LYS A 84 3.20 8.35 -2.05
N VAL A 85 4.33 7.66 -2.00
CA VAL A 85 5.46 8.04 -1.14
C VAL A 85 5.93 9.45 -1.47
N SER A 86 6.10 9.74 -2.76
CA SER A 86 6.55 11.05 -3.20
C SER A 86 5.54 12.15 -2.82
N GLN A 87 4.25 11.89 -3.06
CA GLN A 87 3.20 12.86 -2.74
C GLN A 87 3.15 13.19 -1.26
N VAL A 88 3.21 12.17 -0.41
CA VAL A 88 3.13 12.37 1.03
C VAL A 88 4.35 13.14 1.53
N ASN A 89 5.54 12.73 1.09
CA ASN A 89 6.76 13.38 1.56
C ASN A 89 6.85 14.83 1.09
N ASP A 90 6.43 15.11 -0.15
CA ASP A 90 6.42 16.48 -0.65
C ASP A 90 5.42 17.34 0.11
N TYR A 91 4.25 16.79 0.39
CA TYR A 91 3.21 17.51 1.13
C TYR A 91 3.65 17.80 2.57
N SER A 92 4.31 16.82 3.20
CA SER A 92 4.86 17.00 4.55
C SER A 92 5.89 18.13 4.58
N ARG A 93 6.82 18.11 3.63
CA ARG A 93 7.84 19.15 3.56
C ARG A 93 7.23 20.52 3.30
N SER A 94 6.25 20.60 2.40
CA SER A 94 5.56 21.86 2.11
C SER A 94 4.90 22.46 3.33
N ASN A 95 4.47 21.61 4.24
CA ASN A 95 3.82 22.04 5.48
C ASN A 95 4.78 22.06 6.65
N GLN A 96 6.07 21.87 6.39
CA GLN A 96 7.13 21.94 7.39
C GLN A 96 6.97 20.92 8.50
N HIS A 97 6.53 19.70 8.13
CA HIS A 97 6.43 18.59 9.06
C HIS A 97 7.42 17.51 8.70
N PRO A 98 8.05 16.83 9.68
CA PRO A 98 9.02 15.78 9.41
C PRO A 98 8.40 14.42 9.10
N LEU A 99 7.09 14.31 8.98
CA LEU A 99 6.44 13.04 8.69
C LEU A 99 7.09 12.37 7.50
N MET A 100 7.47 11.11 7.66
CA MET A 100 8.15 10.34 6.63
C MET A 100 7.28 9.19 6.16
N CYS A 101 7.21 9.03 4.85
CA CYS A 101 6.50 7.94 4.20
C CYS A 101 7.52 7.13 3.42
N THR A 102 7.39 5.80 3.46
CA THR A 102 8.28 4.92 2.71
C THR A 102 7.50 3.72 2.21
N MET A 103 8.16 2.82 1.51
CA MET A 103 7.50 1.63 0.96
C MET A 103 8.39 0.42 1.14
N GLU A 104 7.76 -0.75 1.25
CA GLU A 104 8.46 -2.03 1.37
C GLU A 104 7.76 -3.05 0.50
N GLU A 105 8.52 -3.93 -0.11
CA GLU A 105 7.93 -5.04 -0.85
C GLU A 105 7.23 -5.99 0.12
N THR A 106 6.03 -6.43 -0.24
CA THR A 106 5.25 -7.31 0.63
C THR A 106 5.78 -8.73 0.60
#